data_ca1378ad1b1762314022ce41e636f3d5
#
_entry.id   ca1378ad1b1762314022ce41e636f3d5
#
_cell.length_a   1.000
_cell.length_b   1.000
_cell.length_c   1.000
_cell.angle_alpha   90.00
_cell.angle_beta   90.00
_cell.angle_gamma   90.00
#
_symmetry.space_group_name_H-M   'P 1'
#
loop_
_entity.id
_entity.type
_entity.pdbx_description
1 polymer ?
#
loop_
_entity_poly.entity_id
_entity_poly.type
_entity_poly.pdbx_seq_one_letter_code
_entity_poly.pdbx_strand_id
1 'polypeptide(L)'
;MAPPPDSPDPVAGPATPNPGTEHYFSEDPSVPEVRRSVAVRLRGREVSLQTSNGVFSPRGLDKGTSVLLENVPDPAGAELLDIGCGWGPIALSLAGAAPGARVTAVDVNERSLELTRDNAAALGLTGVEALLPEQVPAERRFDTIWSNPPIRIGKQQLHELLLQWLPRLAEGGTAWLVVQKNLGADSLQKWLGTALGAAFRVSRHTTDKGFRVLLVERRD
;
A
#
# COMPACT_ATOMS: atom_id res chain seq x y z
N MET A 1 -34.98 -13.22 59.35
CA MET A 1 -33.65 -12.60 59.13
C MET A 1 -33.34 -12.79 57.64
N ALA A 2 -33.58 -11.75 56.86
CA ALA A 2 -33.37 -11.76 55.40
C ALA A 2 -31.88 -11.54 55.07
N PRO A 3 -31.35 -12.14 54.02
CA PRO A 3 -29.97 -11.91 53.58
C PRO A 3 -29.82 -10.51 53.00
N PRO A 4 -28.59 -9.92 53.08
CA PRO A 4 -28.35 -8.59 52.53
C PRO A 4 -28.34 -8.63 50.97
N PRO A 5 -28.60 -7.47 50.31
CA PRO A 5 -28.63 -7.40 48.85
C PRO A 5 -27.22 -7.48 48.25
N ASP A 6 -27.11 -8.17 47.11
CA ASP A 6 -25.94 -8.33 46.28
C ASP A 6 -25.32 -6.98 45.88
N SER A 7 -24.01 -6.92 46.00
CA SER A 7 -23.18 -5.80 45.49
C SER A 7 -23.16 -5.82 43.96
N PRO A 8 -23.22 -4.67 43.28
CA PRO A 8 -23.11 -4.63 41.80
C PRO A 8 -21.67 -4.97 41.35
N ASP A 9 -21.63 -5.80 40.31
CA ASP A 9 -20.37 -6.13 39.60
C ASP A 9 -19.62 -4.88 39.11
N PRO A 10 -18.29 -4.88 39.10
CA PRO A 10 -17.53 -3.76 38.59
C PRO A 10 -17.74 -3.62 37.07
N VAL A 11 -18.22 -2.45 36.67
CA VAL A 11 -18.34 -2.04 35.25
C VAL A 11 -16.94 -2.11 34.63
N ALA A 12 -16.78 -2.98 33.65
CA ALA A 12 -15.56 -3.04 32.85
C ALA A 12 -15.33 -1.70 32.16
N GLY A 13 -14.29 -1.01 32.52
CA GLY A 13 -13.84 0.21 31.86
C GLY A 13 -13.46 -0.08 30.39
N PRO A 14 -13.45 0.94 29.51
CA PRO A 14 -13.10 0.77 28.11
C PRO A 14 -11.67 0.20 28.02
N ALA A 15 -11.53 -0.86 27.23
CA ALA A 15 -10.23 -1.49 26.94
C ALA A 15 -9.28 -0.43 26.36
N THR A 16 -8.12 -0.26 27.01
CA THR A 16 -7.05 0.60 26.50
C THR A 16 -6.59 0.02 25.15
N PRO A 17 -6.50 0.84 24.08
CA PRO A 17 -5.99 0.38 22.80
C PRO A 17 -4.52 -0.07 22.93
N ASN A 18 -4.20 -1.14 22.22
CA ASN A 18 -2.84 -1.68 22.18
C ASN A 18 -1.93 -0.70 21.40
N PRO A 19 -0.88 -0.10 21.98
CA PRO A 19 -0.13 1.02 21.42
C PRO A 19 0.71 0.68 20.18
N GLY A 20 0.64 -0.54 19.66
CA GLY A 20 1.47 -1.01 18.55
C GLY A 20 0.86 -0.97 17.15
N THR A 21 -0.44 -0.72 16.99
CA THR A 21 -1.13 -0.95 15.71
C THR A 21 -1.71 0.31 15.06
N GLU A 22 -1.90 1.40 15.80
CA GLU A 22 -2.58 2.61 15.29
C GLU A 22 -1.66 3.62 14.59
N HIS A 23 -0.33 3.55 14.78
CA HIS A 23 0.60 4.61 14.35
C HIS A 23 1.07 4.54 12.89
N TYR A 24 0.83 3.45 12.16
CA TYR A 24 1.34 3.30 10.79
C TYR A 24 0.46 3.92 9.71
N PHE A 25 -0.82 4.17 10.02
CA PHE A 25 -1.83 4.70 9.09
C PHE A 25 -2.39 6.04 9.55
N SER A 26 -1.72 6.74 10.47
CA SER A 26 -2.08 8.10 10.90
C SER A 26 -1.31 9.14 10.09
N GLU A 27 -1.98 10.25 9.81
CA GLU A 27 -1.46 11.38 9.04
C GLU A 27 -0.18 11.98 9.64
N ASP A 28 -0.02 11.96 10.97
CA ASP A 28 1.14 12.47 11.69
C ASP A 28 1.55 11.51 12.83
N PRO A 29 2.71 10.85 12.75
CA PRO A 29 3.23 10.08 13.86
C PRO A 29 3.67 11.01 14.99
N SER A 30 2.99 10.94 16.13
CA SER A 30 3.23 11.75 17.34
C SER A 30 4.60 11.54 18.00
N VAL A 31 5.44 10.67 17.46
CA VAL A 31 6.78 10.35 17.99
C VAL A 31 7.87 11.03 17.16
N PRO A 32 8.97 11.52 17.80
CA PRO A 32 10.10 12.08 17.08
C PRO A 32 10.63 11.11 16.01
N GLU A 33 10.98 11.66 14.85
CA GLU A 33 11.53 10.87 13.75
C GLU A 33 12.91 10.29 14.11
N VAL A 34 13.09 9.00 13.83
CA VAL A 34 14.39 8.31 13.94
C VAL A 34 14.66 7.61 12.61
N ARG A 35 15.42 8.26 11.74
CA ARG A 35 15.82 7.70 10.43
C ARG A 35 16.90 6.65 10.59
N ARG A 36 16.87 5.67 9.71
CA ARG A 36 17.88 4.61 9.60
C ARG A 36 18.03 4.16 8.16
N SER A 37 19.22 3.75 7.78
CA SER A 37 19.48 3.17 6.46
C SER A 37 19.25 1.67 6.50
N VAL A 38 18.63 1.14 5.45
CA VAL A 38 18.40 -0.30 5.25
C VAL A 38 18.86 -0.69 3.85
N ALA A 39 19.61 -1.79 3.77
CA ALA A 39 19.97 -2.40 2.49
C ALA A 39 18.82 -3.32 2.05
N VAL A 40 18.31 -3.13 0.84
CA VAL A 40 17.21 -3.92 0.29
C VAL A 40 17.49 -4.26 -1.18
N ARG A 41 16.83 -5.32 -1.65
CA ARG A 41 16.89 -5.70 -3.05
C ARG A 41 15.56 -5.36 -3.73
N LEU A 42 15.60 -4.43 -4.67
CA LEU A 42 14.47 -4.04 -5.51
C LEU A 42 14.67 -4.60 -6.92
N ARG A 43 13.82 -5.56 -7.34
CA ARG A 43 13.87 -6.20 -8.66
C ARG A 43 15.28 -6.64 -9.08
N GLY A 44 16.00 -7.29 -8.16
CA GLY A 44 17.36 -7.79 -8.39
C GLY A 44 18.48 -6.78 -8.13
N ARG A 45 18.19 -5.49 -7.96
CA ARG A 45 19.20 -4.44 -7.66
C ARG A 45 19.29 -4.21 -6.17
N GLU A 46 20.49 -4.25 -5.63
CA GLU A 46 20.76 -3.87 -4.23
C GLU A 46 20.86 -2.36 -4.11
N VAL A 47 20.11 -1.79 -3.19
CA VAL A 47 20.08 -0.36 -2.91
C VAL A 47 20.04 -0.11 -1.41
N SER A 48 20.57 1.02 -0.96
CA SER A 48 20.48 1.49 0.41
C SER A 48 19.45 2.61 0.47
N LEU A 49 18.40 2.44 1.28
CA LEU A 49 17.31 3.38 1.39
C LEU A 49 17.12 3.84 2.82
N GLN A 50 16.58 5.05 2.98
CA GLN A 50 16.19 5.59 4.28
C GLN A 50 14.80 5.11 4.65
N THR A 51 14.62 4.78 5.92
CA THR A 51 13.33 4.48 6.55
C THR A 51 13.30 5.11 7.94
N SER A 52 12.15 5.09 8.61
CA SER A 52 11.99 5.69 9.94
C SER A 52 10.99 4.89 10.78
N ASN A 53 10.97 5.17 12.09
CA ASN A 53 9.82 4.80 12.93
C ASN A 53 8.55 5.53 12.45
N GLY A 54 7.38 4.99 12.75
CA GLY A 54 6.11 5.57 12.35
C GLY A 54 5.73 5.38 10.87
N VAL A 55 6.49 4.56 10.11
CA VAL A 55 6.13 4.14 8.75
C VAL A 55 5.98 2.63 8.66
N PHE A 56 5.34 2.14 7.60
CA PHE A 56 5.18 0.70 7.39
C PHE A 56 6.52 0.01 7.16
N SER A 57 6.72 -1.15 7.81
CA SER A 57 7.92 -2.02 7.68
C SER A 57 9.28 -1.30 7.83
N PRO A 58 9.53 -0.61 8.95
CA PRO A 58 10.71 0.27 9.11
C PRO A 58 12.05 -0.46 9.25
N ARG A 59 12.06 -1.80 9.25
CA ARG A 59 13.27 -2.61 9.43
C ARG A 59 13.78 -3.24 8.15
N GLY A 60 13.09 -3.02 7.02
CA GLY A 60 13.42 -3.59 5.72
C GLY A 60 12.19 -3.85 4.87
N LEU A 61 12.42 -4.46 3.71
CA LEU A 61 11.36 -4.73 2.74
C LEU A 61 10.35 -5.73 3.30
N ASP A 62 9.06 -5.35 3.27
CA ASP A 62 7.96 -6.24 3.67
C ASP A 62 7.88 -7.48 2.76
N LYS A 63 7.46 -8.61 3.33
CA LYS A 63 7.31 -9.87 2.59
C LYS A 63 6.33 -9.76 1.42
N GLY A 64 5.19 -9.08 1.61
CA GLY A 64 4.20 -8.86 0.56
C GLY A 64 4.80 -8.03 -0.57
N THR A 65 5.48 -6.94 -0.24
CA THR A 65 6.18 -6.10 -1.21
C THR A 65 7.24 -6.89 -1.98
N SER A 66 8.05 -7.73 -1.30
CA SER A 66 9.03 -8.61 -1.98
C SER A 66 8.33 -9.54 -2.98
N VAL A 67 7.24 -10.20 -2.55
CA VAL A 67 6.45 -11.09 -3.43
C VAL A 67 5.88 -10.33 -4.62
N LEU A 68 5.35 -9.12 -4.43
CA LEU A 68 4.86 -8.31 -5.54
C LEU A 68 5.98 -8.07 -6.55
N LEU A 69 7.10 -7.47 -6.11
CA LEU A 69 8.21 -7.06 -6.96
C LEU A 69 8.91 -8.24 -7.69
N GLU A 70 8.89 -9.44 -7.11
CA GLU A 70 9.44 -10.66 -7.70
C GLU A 70 8.52 -11.28 -8.76
N ASN A 71 7.21 -11.01 -8.72
CA ASN A 71 6.21 -11.72 -9.53
C ASN A 71 5.48 -10.87 -10.57
N VAL A 72 5.59 -9.53 -10.51
CA VAL A 72 4.95 -8.66 -11.51
C VAL A 72 5.85 -8.44 -12.72
N PRO A 73 5.29 -8.29 -13.94
CA PRO A 73 6.06 -7.89 -15.13
C PRO A 73 6.63 -6.48 -14.95
N ASP A 74 7.44 -6.03 -15.92
CA ASP A 74 7.81 -4.63 -15.98
C ASP A 74 6.55 -3.77 -16.21
N PRO A 75 6.49 -2.56 -15.61
CA PRO A 75 5.35 -1.69 -15.79
C PRO A 75 5.25 -1.21 -17.23
N ALA A 76 4.02 -1.11 -17.73
CA ALA A 76 3.71 -0.58 -19.06
C ALA A 76 3.15 0.84 -18.94
N GLY A 77 3.38 1.67 -19.98
CA GLY A 77 2.88 3.03 -20.07
C GLY A 77 3.78 4.08 -19.39
N ALA A 78 3.30 5.31 -19.35
CA ALA A 78 4.04 6.48 -18.90
C ALA A 78 3.52 7.06 -17.57
N GLU A 79 2.29 6.74 -17.18
CA GLU A 79 1.65 7.19 -15.93
C GLU A 79 1.49 6.00 -15.00
N LEU A 80 2.29 5.96 -13.94
CA LEU A 80 2.35 4.85 -12.99
C LEU A 80 1.93 5.29 -11.59
N LEU A 81 1.33 4.37 -10.82
CA LEU A 81 0.87 4.67 -9.45
C LEU A 81 1.31 3.58 -8.47
N ASP A 82 1.79 4.02 -7.30
CA ASP A 82 1.98 3.23 -6.09
C ASP A 82 0.99 3.68 -5.02
N ILE A 83 0.08 2.81 -4.58
CA ILE A 83 -0.93 3.10 -3.56
C ILE A 83 -0.43 2.60 -2.20
N GLY A 84 -0.27 3.51 -1.23
CA GLY A 84 0.29 3.21 0.09
C GLY A 84 1.80 3.03 0.01
N CYS A 85 2.51 4.05 -0.48
CA CYS A 85 3.91 3.92 -0.90
C CYS A 85 4.87 3.67 0.28
N GLY A 86 4.51 4.02 1.52
CA GLY A 86 5.40 3.95 2.66
C GLY A 86 6.69 4.75 2.40
N TRP A 87 7.85 4.15 2.63
CA TRP A 87 9.16 4.75 2.33
C TRP A 87 9.64 4.51 0.89
N GLY A 88 8.76 4.09 -0.02
CA GLY A 88 8.91 4.13 -1.47
C GLY A 88 9.35 2.86 -2.21
N PRO A 89 9.45 1.64 -1.62
CA PRO A 89 10.03 0.49 -2.32
C PRO A 89 9.37 0.16 -3.66
N ILE A 90 8.04 0.26 -3.75
CA ILE A 90 7.26 -0.02 -4.96
C ILE A 90 7.45 1.13 -5.96
N ALA A 91 7.27 2.38 -5.54
CA ALA A 91 7.43 3.57 -6.39
C ALA A 91 8.83 3.64 -7.03
N LEU A 92 9.87 3.37 -6.25
CA LEU A 92 11.26 3.32 -6.72
C LEU A 92 11.50 2.17 -7.70
N SER A 93 10.83 1.03 -7.49
CA SER A 93 10.89 -0.11 -8.41
C SER A 93 10.20 0.20 -9.74
N LEU A 94 9.05 0.87 -9.71
CA LEU A 94 8.34 1.36 -10.90
C LEU A 94 9.24 2.31 -11.69
N ALA A 95 9.79 3.34 -11.03
CA ALA A 95 10.65 4.33 -11.70
C ALA A 95 11.94 3.72 -12.26
N GLY A 96 12.53 2.78 -11.53
CA GLY A 96 13.75 2.09 -11.97
C GLY A 96 13.51 1.13 -13.14
N ALA A 97 12.31 0.57 -13.28
CA ALA A 97 11.92 -0.35 -14.36
C ALA A 97 11.38 0.37 -15.60
N ALA A 98 10.85 1.59 -15.46
CA ALA A 98 10.33 2.42 -16.56
C ALA A 98 11.01 3.80 -16.60
N PRO A 99 12.26 3.91 -17.07
CA PRO A 99 12.92 5.20 -17.17
C PRO A 99 12.13 6.18 -18.06
N GLY A 100 11.90 7.39 -17.54
CA GLY A 100 11.12 8.43 -18.22
C GLY A 100 9.61 8.41 -17.94
N ALA A 101 9.07 7.37 -17.29
CA ALA A 101 7.70 7.39 -16.81
C ALA A 101 7.54 8.32 -15.59
N ARG A 102 6.32 8.83 -15.40
CA ARG A 102 5.92 9.54 -14.20
C ARG A 102 5.34 8.53 -13.20
N VAL A 103 5.89 8.49 -12.02
CA VAL A 103 5.43 7.65 -10.93
C VAL A 103 4.79 8.51 -9.85
N THR A 104 3.48 8.40 -9.71
CA THR A 104 2.76 8.97 -8.57
C THR A 104 2.81 7.98 -7.42
N ALA A 105 3.35 8.39 -6.28
CA ALA A 105 3.39 7.60 -5.05
C ALA A 105 2.46 8.26 -4.03
N VAL A 106 1.45 7.54 -3.54
CA VAL A 106 0.48 8.12 -2.60
C VAL A 106 0.54 7.43 -1.24
N ASP A 107 0.49 8.22 -0.19
CA ASP A 107 0.35 7.77 1.20
C ASP A 107 -0.38 8.85 2.00
N VAL A 108 -1.08 8.49 3.08
CA VAL A 108 -1.70 9.44 4.02
C VAL A 108 -0.69 9.97 5.05
N ASN A 109 0.45 9.30 5.21
CA ASN A 109 1.49 9.63 6.17
C ASN A 109 2.57 10.50 5.51
N GLU A 110 2.66 11.78 5.90
CA GLU A 110 3.63 12.73 5.33
C GLU A 110 5.09 12.26 5.50
N ARG A 111 5.44 11.61 6.62
CA ARG A 111 6.77 11.03 6.83
C ARG A 111 7.10 9.96 5.79
N SER A 112 6.12 9.16 5.39
CA SER A 112 6.25 8.19 4.29
C SER A 112 6.56 8.90 2.97
N LEU A 113 5.85 9.98 2.67
CA LEU A 113 6.05 10.77 1.44
C LEU A 113 7.42 11.45 1.41
N GLU A 114 7.88 12.01 2.53
CA GLU A 114 9.22 12.60 2.65
C GLU A 114 10.31 11.55 2.40
N LEU A 115 10.22 10.39 3.05
CA LEU A 115 11.17 9.30 2.84
C LEU A 115 11.17 8.82 1.39
N THR A 116 10.01 8.73 0.74
CA THR A 116 9.91 8.35 -0.67
C THR A 116 10.61 9.37 -1.58
N ARG A 117 10.43 10.68 -1.34
CA ARG A 117 11.12 11.76 -2.09
C ARG A 117 12.63 11.70 -1.90
N ASP A 118 13.09 11.57 -0.66
CA ASP A 118 14.50 11.50 -0.32
C ASP A 118 15.17 10.28 -0.95
N ASN A 119 14.53 9.13 -0.88
CA ASN A 119 15.01 7.89 -1.49
C ASN A 119 15.03 7.97 -3.03
N ALA A 120 14.02 8.58 -3.64
CA ALA A 120 14.00 8.82 -5.09
C ALA A 120 15.15 9.74 -5.52
N ALA A 121 15.35 10.84 -4.80
CA ALA A 121 16.45 11.77 -5.05
C ALA A 121 17.82 11.11 -4.90
N ALA A 122 18.01 10.30 -3.84
CA ALA A 122 19.27 9.57 -3.60
C ALA A 122 19.59 8.56 -4.71
N LEU A 123 18.58 8.01 -5.38
CA LEU A 123 18.73 7.10 -6.51
C LEU A 123 18.72 7.80 -7.89
N GLY A 124 18.57 9.11 -7.94
CA GLY A 124 18.47 9.89 -9.18
C GLY A 124 17.17 9.65 -9.98
N LEU A 125 16.10 9.20 -9.32
CA LEU A 125 14.82 8.88 -9.94
C LEU A 125 13.91 10.12 -9.96
N THR A 126 14.12 11.00 -10.93
CA THR A 126 13.44 12.31 -11.02
C THR A 126 11.95 12.25 -11.40
N GLY A 127 11.48 11.08 -11.89
CA GLY A 127 10.07 10.88 -12.30
C GLY A 127 9.13 10.53 -11.15
N VAL A 128 9.59 10.46 -9.88
CA VAL A 128 8.76 10.09 -8.73
C VAL A 128 8.17 11.34 -8.07
N GLU A 129 6.84 11.40 -8.01
CA GLU A 129 6.07 12.41 -7.28
C GLU A 129 5.38 11.76 -6.08
N ALA A 130 5.80 12.06 -4.84
CA ALA A 130 5.14 11.57 -3.63
C ALA A 130 4.15 12.62 -3.11
N LEU A 131 2.87 12.25 -3.05
CA LEU A 131 1.73 13.15 -2.86
C LEU A 131 0.73 12.57 -1.84
N LEU A 132 0.05 13.45 -1.11
CA LEU A 132 -1.17 13.07 -0.40
C LEU A 132 -2.27 12.71 -1.41
N PRO A 133 -3.20 11.81 -1.08
CA PRO A 133 -4.28 11.39 -1.99
C PRO A 133 -5.08 12.54 -2.60
N GLU A 134 -5.37 13.58 -1.82
CA GLU A 134 -6.13 14.77 -2.23
C GLU A 134 -5.35 15.71 -3.17
N GLN A 135 -4.03 15.59 -3.21
CA GLN A 135 -3.17 16.39 -4.11
C GLN A 135 -3.12 15.82 -5.53
N VAL A 136 -3.60 14.57 -5.73
CA VAL A 136 -3.59 13.95 -7.05
C VAL A 136 -4.83 14.35 -7.84
N PRO A 137 -4.71 15.07 -8.99
CA PRO A 137 -5.84 15.50 -9.79
C PRO A 137 -6.82 14.36 -10.08
N ALA A 138 -8.12 14.62 -9.96
CA ALA A 138 -9.16 13.57 -10.06
C ALA A 138 -9.23 12.93 -11.46
N GLU A 139 -8.87 13.70 -12.51
CA GLU A 139 -8.84 13.28 -13.90
C GLU A 139 -7.60 12.44 -14.26
N ARG A 140 -6.54 12.43 -13.40
CA ARG A 140 -5.32 11.66 -13.70
C ARG A 140 -5.66 10.17 -13.83
N ARG A 141 -5.18 9.55 -14.89
CA ARG A 141 -5.31 8.12 -15.16
C ARG A 141 -3.96 7.46 -15.16
N PHE A 142 -3.93 6.16 -14.92
CA PHE A 142 -2.69 5.40 -14.76
C PHE A 142 -2.69 4.19 -15.66
N ASP A 143 -1.58 3.97 -16.35
CA ASP A 143 -1.37 2.80 -17.19
C ASP A 143 -1.07 1.56 -16.34
N THR A 144 -0.29 1.75 -15.29
CA THR A 144 0.06 0.68 -14.34
C THR A 144 -0.10 1.16 -12.90
N ILE A 145 -0.77 0.35 -12.08
CA ILE A 145 -0.91 0.56 -10.63
C ILE A 145 -0.30 -0.64 -9.91
N TRP A 146 0.63 -0.41 -8.98
CA TRP A 146 1.09 -1.44 -8.05
C TRP A 146 0.74 -1.05 -6.62
N SER A 147 0.44 -2.05 -5.77
CA SER A 147 0.17 -1.80 -4.35
C SER A 147 0.38 -3.03 -3.48
N ASN A 148 0.89 -2.79 -2.29
CA ASN A 148 0.73 -3.65 -1.13
C ASN A 148 -0.26 -2.97 -0.18
N PRO A 149 -1.57 -3.09 -0.43
CA PRO A 149 -2.57 -2.27 0.24
C PRO A 149 -2.64 -2.57 1.74
N PRO A 150 -2.99 -1.58 2.59
CA PRO A 150 -3.03 -1.72 4.03
C PRO A 150 -4.24 -2.54 4.50
N ILE A 151 -4.17 -3.87 4.40
CA ILE A 151 -5.30 -4.78 4.73
C ILE A 151 -5.80 -4.61 6.17
N ARG A 152 -4.94 -4.17 7.10
CA ARG A 152 -5.25 -4.08 8.53
C ARG A 152 -6.03 -2.83 8.95
N ILE A 153 -6.26 -1.88 8.06
CA ILE A 153 -7.10 -0.70 8.34
C ILE A 153 -8.60 -1.05 8.49
N GLY A 154 -8.96 -2.26 8.13
CA GLY A 154 -10.35 -2.72 8.12
C GLY A 154 -10.90 -2.86 6.71
N LYS A 155 -11.92 -3.73 6.60
CA LYS A 155 -12.47 -4.11 5.29
C LYS A 155 -13.09 -2.92 4.55
N GLN A 156 -13.82 -2.06 5.27
CA GLN A 156 -14.51 -0.92 4.67
C GLN A 156 -13.51 0.09 4.11
N GLN A 157 -12.53 0.52 4.90
CA GLN A 157 -11.52 1.48 4.50
C GLN A 157 -10.65 0.94 3.33
N LEU A 158 -10.32 -0.35 3.34
CA LEU A 158 -9.63 -0.99 2.23
C LEU A 158 -10.47 -0.95 0.94
N HIS A 159 -11.77 -1.20 1.04
CA HIS A 159 -12.67 -1.16 -0.10
C HIS A 159 -12.80 0.27 -0.67
N GLU A 160 -12.94 1.27 0.20
CA GLU A 160 -12.98 2.69 -0.18
C GLU A 160 -11.69 3.10 -0.88
N LEU A 161 -10.52 2.75 -0.32
CA LEU A 161 -9.22 2.99 -0.92
C LEU A 161 -9.12 2.40 -2.33
N LEU A 162 -9.49 1.14 -2.50
CA LEU A 162 -9.37 0.49 -3.81
C LEU A 162 -10.38 1.04 -4.83
N LEU A 163 -11.59 1.43 -4.41
CA LEU A 163 -12.56 2.09 -5.28
C LEU A 163 -12.19 3.54 -5.61
N GLN A 164 -11.39 4.20 -4.81
CA GLN A 164 -10.84 5.51 -5.13
C GLN A 164 -9.83 5.44 -6.28
N TRP A 165 -9.00 4.39 -6.33
CA TRP A 165 -7.84 4.35 -7.23
C TRP A 165 -8.00 3.43 -8.43
N LEU A 166 -8.57 2.22 -8.27
CA LEU A 166 -8.63 1.25 -9.37
C LEU A 166 -9.48 1.72 -10.57
N PRO A 167 -10.60 2.47 -10.39
CA PRO A 167 -11.34 3.04 -11.53
C PRO A 167 -10.54 4.10 -12.31
N ARG A 168 -9.40 4.55 -11.80
CA ARG A 168 -8.48 5.49 -12.45
C ARG A 168 -7.46 4.82 -13.37
N LEU A 169 -7.51 3.50 -13.54
CA LEU A 169 -6.76 2.84 -14.61
C LEU A 169 -7.16 3.44 -15.97
N ALA A 170 -6.18 3.66 -16.84
CA ALA A 170 -6.42 3.97 -18.24
C ALA A 170 -7.04 2.75 -18.96
N GLU A 171 -7.65 2.95 -20.13
CA GLU A 171 -8.09 1.85 -20.98
C GLU A 171 -6.90 0.96 -21.35
N GLY A 172 -7.06 -0.36 -21.25
CA GLY A 172 -5.96 -1.32 -21.38
C GLY A 172 -4.97 -1.35 -20.22
N GLY A 173 -5.14 -0.48 -19.20
CA GLY A 173 -4.26 -0.40 -18.04
C GLY A 173 -4.42 -1.58 -17.07
N THR A 174 -3.39 -1.80 -16.23
CA THR A 174 -3.33 -2.92 -15.29
C THR A 174 -3.01 -2.49 -13.87
N ALA A 175 -3.63 -3.15 -12.87
CA ALA A 175 -3.24 -3.00 -11.48
C ALA A 175 -2.83 -4.35 -10.87
N TRP A 176 -1.78 -4.31 -10.06
CA TRP A 176 -1.19 -5.46 -9.39
C TRP A 176 -1.21 -5.25 -7.89
N LEU A 177 -1.96 -6.10 -7.18
CA LEU A 177 -2.17 -5.99 -5.74
C LEU A 177 -1.63 -7.23 -5.05
N VAL A 178 -0.76 -7.07 -4.06
CA VAL A 178 -0.34 -8.20 -3.22
C VAL A 178 -1.17 -8.26 -1.95
N VAL A 179 -1.71 -9.43 -1.66
CA VAL A 179 -2.59 -9.66 -0.50
C VAL A 179 -2.22 -10.96 0.19
N GLN A 180 -2.04 -10.92 1.50
CA GLN A 180 -1.79 -12.13 2.26
C GLN A 180 -3.00 -13.05 2.21
N LYS A 181 -2.79 -14.35 1.88
CA LYS A 181 -3.86 -15.33 1.68
C LYS A 181 -4.82 -15.38 2.88
N ASN A 182 -4.28 -15.44 4.09
CA ASN A 182 -5.07 -15.58 5.32
C ASN A 182 -5.76 -14.27 5.76
N LEU A 183 -5.49 -13.15 5.11
CA LEU A 183 -6.14 -11.86 5.36
C LEU A 183 -7.25 -11.54 4.33
N GLY A 184 -7.82 -12.56 3.69
CA GLY A 184 -9.02 -12.40 2.87
C GLY A 184 -8.75 -12.16 1.38
N ALA A 185 -7.60 -12.58 0.84
CA ALA A 185 -7.26 -12.39 -0.58
C ALA A 185 -8.35 -12.90 -1.56
N ASP A 186 -8.96 -14.08 -1.28
CA ASP A 186 -10.02 -14.65 -2.13
C ASP A 186 -11.31 -13.84 -2.06
N SER A 187 -11.67 -13.38 -0.86
CA SER A 187 -12.85 -12.54 -0.66
C SER A 187 -12.67 -11.19 -1.34
N LEU A 188 -11.47 -10.61 -1.26
CA LEU A 188 -11.15 -9.35 -1.92
C LEU A 188 -11.20 -9.50 -3.45
N GLN A 189 -10.61 -10.56 -4.02
CA GLN A 189 -10.68 -10.83 -5.45
C GLN A 189 -12.14 -10.92 -5.94
N LYS A 190 -12.97 -11.70 -5.25
CA LYS A 190 -14.39 -11.85 -5.59
C LYS A 190 -15.14 -10.53 -5.50
N TRP A 191 -14.90 -9.77 -4.43
CA TRP A 191 -15.55 -8.49 -4.22
C TRP A 191 -15.16 -7.47 -5.30
N LEU A 192 -13.86 -7.33 -5.62
CA LEU A 192 -13.38 -6.45 -6.69
C LEU A 192 -14.03 -6.78 -8.05
N GLY A 193 -14.14 -8.07 -8.38
CA GLY A 193 -14.80 -8.51 -9.62
C GLY A 193 -16.25 -8.10 -9.73
N THR A 194 -16.93 -7.86 -8.61
CA THR A 194 -18.31 -7.35 -8.57
C THR A 194 -18.33 -5.83 -8.51
N ALA A 195 -17.51 -5.23 -7.66
CA ALA A 195 -17.57 -3.80 -7.34
C ALA A 195 -17.06 -2.90 -8.48
N LEU A 196 -16.08 -3.35 -9.26
CA LEU A 196 -15.53 -2.59 -10.39
C LEU A 196 -16.38 -2.67 -11.65
N GLY A 197 -17.32 -3.62 -11.75
CA GLY A 197 -18.21 -3.78 -12.89
C GLY A 197 -17.55 -4.39 -14.13
N ALA A 198 -18.32 -4.47 -15.24
CA ALA A 198 -17.97 -5.23 -16.44
C ALA A 198 -16.76 -4.67 -17.21
N ALA A 199 -16.43 -3.39 -17.02
CA ALA A 199 -15.25 -2.78 -17.64
C ALA A 199 -13.92 -3.31 -17.08
N PHE A 200 -13.97 -4.07 -15.98
CA PHE A 200 -12.77 -4.60 -15.35
C PHE A 200 -12.79 -6.12 -15.27
N ARG A 201 -11.62 -6.71 -15.41
CA ARG A 201 -11.39 -8.13 -15.16
C ARG A 201 -10.49 -8.27 -13.94
N VAL A 202 -10.88 -9.09 -12.97
CA VAL A 202 -10.07 -9.36 -11.77
C VAL A 202 -9.70 -10.84 -11.74
N SER A 203 -8.42 -11.12 -11.74
CA SER A 203 -7.89 -12.46 -11.72
C SER A 203 -6.77 -12.62 -10.71
N ARG A 204 -6.43 -13.85 -10.35
CA ARG A 204 -5.25 -14.17 -9.58
C ARG A 204 -4.11 -14.47 -10.55
N HIS A 205 -3.06 -13.65 -10.51
CA HIS A 205 -1.86 -13.88 -11.30
C HIS A 205 -1.04 -15.05 -10.75
N THR A 206 -0.70 -14.98 -9.45
CA THR A 206 0.10 -16.04 -8.80
C THR A 206 -0.19 -16.15 -7.31
N THR A 207 0.34 -17.20 -6.70
CA THR A 207 0.40 -17.39 -5.24
C THR A 207 1.83 -17.76 -4.89
N ASP A 208 2.47 -16.96 -4.04
CA ASP A 208 3.85 -17.17 -3.62
C ASP A 208 4.01 -16.82 -2.13
N LYS A 209 4.80 -17.61 -1.40
CA LYS A 209 5.17 -17.39 0.02
C LYS A 209 3.99 -17.04 0.95
N GLY A 210 2.78 -17.54 0.67
CA GLY A 210 1.56 -17.28 1.44
C GLY A 210 0.82 -15.98 1.06
N PHE A 211 1.25 -15.33 -0.02
CA PHE A 211 0.59 -14.16 -0.61
C PHE A 211 -0.02 -14.52 -1.97
N ARG A 212 -1.00 -13.73 -2.38
CA ARG A 212 -1.56 -13.74 -3.73
C ARG A 212 -1.29 -12.41 -4.41
N VAL A 213 -0.85 -12.46 -5.65
CA VAL A 213 -0.80 -11.31 -6.52
C VAL A 213 -2.07 -11.33 -7.36
N LEU A 214 -2.92 -10.33 -7.16
CA LEU A 214 -4.13 -10.12 -7.93
C LEU A 214 -3.82 -9.18 -9.10
N LEU A 215 -4.38 -9.48 -10.25
CA LEU A 215 -4.36 -8.64 -11.45
C LEU A 215 -5.74 -8.07 -11.67
N VAL A 216 -5.82 -6.75 -11.81
CA VAL A 216 -7.00 -6.01 -12.28
C VAL A 216 -6.67 -5.39 -13.63
N GLU A 217 -7.44 -5.70 -14.63
CA GLU A 217 -7.29 -5.22 -16.01
C GLU A 217 -8.49 -4.34 -16.35
N ARG A 218 -8.28 -3.12 -16.82
CA ARG A 218 -9.33 -2.33 -17.42
C ARG A 218 -9.42 -2.70 -18.89
N ARG A 219 -10.61 -3.12 -19.32
CA ARG A 219 -10.91 -3.44 -20.72
C ARG A 219 -11.15 -2.16 -21.52
N ASP A 220 -10.89 -2.24 -22.79
CA ASP A 220 -11.22 -1.22 -23.78
C ASP A 220 -12.74 -1.03 -23.90
#